data_d8dd74f6e69cd45373a0eed86e726c0c
#
_entry.id   d8dd74f6e69cd45373a0eed86e726c0c
#
_cell.length_a   1.000
_cell.length_b   1.000
_cell.length_c   1.000
_cell.angle_alpha   90.00
_cell.angle_beta   90.00
_cell.angle_gamma   90.00
#
_symmetry.space_group_name_H-M   'P 1'
#
loop_
_entity.id
_entity.type
_entity.pdbx_description
1 polymer ?
#
loop_
_entity_poly.entity_id
_entity_poly.type
_entity_poly.pdbx_seq_one_letter_code
_entity_poly.pdbx_strand_id
1 'polypeptide(L)'
;CKDPKGYLMAFESDGPTGWETWLARSKDLSKWDRTNGLRFVGVVFANPTIRYVAPYHYLMFGTHRTAPPITDYEYHLDSTRYVTALMRSKDLITWELSPTKYPMLDAAVGEGINNTDADLFEYQGNAYVYYITGDQMTWGAGRLAIYAGSMKECLEAHFPANIPMVKYDARKAKFTFPQKN
;
A
#
# COMPACT_ATOMS: atom_id res chain seq x y z
N CYS A 1 11.63 0.44 6.43
CA CYS A 1 12.59 -0.40 5.69
C CYS A 1 14.00 0.19 5.72
N LYS A 2 14.99 -0.58 5.26
CA LYS A 2 16.37 -0.13 5.04
C LYS A 2 16.66 -0.09 3.55
N ASP A 3 17.26 1.00 3.06
CA ASP A 3 17.73 1.17 1.69
C ASP A 3 19.22 1.63 1.69
N PRO A 4 19.87 1.86 0.54
CA PRO A 4 21.27 2.31 0.49
C PRO A 4 21.55 3.63 1.20
N LYS A 5 20.52 4.45 1.46
CA LYS A 5 20.65 5.76 2.15
C LYS A 5 20.36 5.69 3.66
N GLY A 6 20.07 4.51 4.21
CA GLY A 6 19.73 4.31 5.62
C GLY A 6 18.31 3.75 5.80
N TYR A 7 17.65 4.15 6.88
CA TYR A 7 16.30 3.71 7.18
C TYR A 7 15.28 4.69 6.62
N LEU A 8 14.15 4.15 6.15
CA LEU A 8 13.02 4.90 5.63
C LEU A 8 11.74 4.41 6.31
N MET A 9 10.91 5.33 6.76
CA MET A 9 9.62 5.09 7.39
C MET A 9 8.53 5.85 6.62
N ALA A 10 7.40 5.21 6.38
CA ALA A 10 6.17 5.86 5.96
C ALA A 10 5.23 5.98 7.17
N PHE A 11 4.52 7.09 7.30
CA PHE A 11 3.61 7.34 8.41
C PHE A 11 2.60 8.43 8.04
N GLU A 12 1.52 8.50 8.79
CA GLU A 12 0.50 9.52 8.65
C GLU A 12 0.71 10.63 9.69
N SER A 13 0.50 11.87 9.29
CA SER A 13 0.60 13.04 10.19
C SER A 13 -0.07 14.26 9.60
N ASP A 14 -0.37 15.22 10.45
CA ASP A 14 -0.76 16.55 10.01
C ASP A 14 0.33 17.20 9.16
N GLY A 15 -0.09 17.83 8.09
CA GLY A 15 0.74 18.59 7.16
C GLY A 15 0.12 19.97 6.87
N PRO A 16 0.79 20.81 6.06
CA PRO A 16 0.28 22.12 5.70
C PRO A 16 -1.07 22.15 4.98
N THR A 17 -1.43 21.02 4.34
CA THR A 17 -2.69 20.89 3.59
C THR A 17 -3.69 19.94 4.27
N GLY A 18 -3.45 19.58 5.53
CA GLY A 18 -4.26 18.66 6.32
C GLY A 18 -3.54 17.35 6.62
N TRP A 19 -4.28 16.29 6.85
CA TRP A 19 -3.73 14.96 7.12
C TRP A 19 -3.06 14.38 5.86
N GLU A 20 -1.81 13.98 5.97
CA GLU A 20 -0.98 13.55 4.84
C GLU A 20 -0.14 12.32 5.19
N THR A 21 0.27 11.58 4.16
CA THR A 21 1.30 10.54 4.30
C THR A 21 2.67 11.15 4.12
N TRP A 22 3.55 10.89 5.09
CA TRP A 22 4.92 11.39 5.17
C TRP A 22 5.92 10.26 5.06
N LEU A 23 7.13 10.63 4.62
CA LEU A 23 8.30 9.77 4.67
C LEU A 23 9.36 10.42 5.55
N ALA A 24 9.95 9.65 6.46
CA ALA A 24 11.08 10.09 7.28
C ALA A 24 12.27 9.18 7.10
N ARG A 25 13.46 9.77 7.21
CA ARG A 25 14.73 9.04 7.14
C ARG A 25 15.45 9.03 8.47
N SER A 26 16.17 7.93 8.71
CA SER A 26 17.06 7.79 9.85
C SER A 26 18.34 7.07 9.45
N LYS A 27 19.43 7.35 10.15
CA LYS A 27 20.69 6.60 10.05
C LYS A 27 20.82 5.53 11.13
N ASP A 28 20.14 5.70 12.25
CA ASP A 28 20.34 4.95 13.50
C ASP A 28 19.06 4.45 14.18
N LEU A 29 17.89 4.68 13.55
CA LEU A 29 16.55 4.38 14.08
C LEU A 29 16.13 5.20 15.30
N SER A 30 17.01 6.01 15.88
CA SER A 30 16.71 6.82 17.06
C SER A 30 16.30 8.25 16.70
N LYS A 31 16.89 8.82 15.65
CA LYS A 31 16.57 10.17 15.15
C LYS A 31 16.02 10.08 13.74
N TRP A 32 14.86 10.68 13.55
CA TRP A 32 14.13 10.67 12.28
C TRP A 32 14.02 12.07 11.71
N ASP A 33 14.54 12.24 10.49
CA ASP A 33 14.45 13.48 9.74
C ASP A 33 13.25 13.42 8.78
N ARG A 34 12.26 14.32 9.02
CA ARG A 34 11.10 14.56 8.15
C ARG A 34 11.20 15.88 7.41
N THR A 35 12.29 16.64 7.57
CA THR A 35 12.41 18.00 7.05
C THR A 35 12.67 18.04 5.55
N ASN A 36 13.10 16.95 4.94
CA ASN A 36 13.39 16.87 3.50
C ASN A 36 12.13 16.92 2.60
N GLY A 37 10.97 17.22 3.16
CA GLY A 37 9.73 17.42 2.41
C GLY A 37 9.25 16.19 1.65
N LEU A 38 9.73 15.00 2.00
CA LEU A 38 9.26 13.74 1.43
C LEU A 38 7.87 13.44 1.99
N ARG A 39 6.84 13.88 1.28
CA ARG A 39 5.45 13.63 1.62
C ARG A 39 4.59 13.56 0.38
N PHE A 40 3.41 13.00 0.52
CA PHE A 40 2.38 13.00 -0.50
C PHE A 40 1.46 14.20 -0.26
N VAL A 41 1.69 15.27 -1.00
CA VAL A 41 1.02 16.58 -0.78
C VAL A 41 -0.50 16.44 -0.94
N GLY A 42 -1.25 16.75 0.14
CA GLY A 42 -2.71 16.74 0.15
C GLY A 42 -3.32 15.34 0.01
N VAL A 43 -2.56 14.29 0.32
CA VAL A 43 -3.04 12.89 0.23
C VAL A 43 -2.64 12.11 1.46
N VAL A 44 -3.59 11.37 2.01
CA VAL A 44 -3.33 10.33 2.99
C VAL A 44 -3.55 8.96 2.34
N PHE A 45 -2.57 8.11 2.48
CA PHE A 45 -2.67 6.69 2.19
C PHE A 45 -2.75 5.98 3.53
N ALA A 46 -3.89 5.36 3.82
CA ALA A 46 -4.15 4.80 5.13
C ALA A 46 -3.19 3.65 5.47
N ASN A 47 -2.66 3.67 6.69
CA ASN A 47 -1.78 2.62 7.25
C ASN A 47 -0.60 2.27 6.32
N PRO A 48 0.23 3.24 5.94
CA PRO A 48 1.25 3.04 4.91
C PRO A 48 2.40 2.19 5.42
N THR A 49 2.74 1.14 4.69
CA THR A 49 3.93 0.32 4.91
C THR A 49 4.87 0.42 3.73
N ILE A 50 6.17 0.65 3.99
CA ILE A 50 7.16 0.80 2.93
C ILE A 50 8.23 -0.30 2.99
N ARG A 51 8.58 -0.85 1.82
CA ARG A 51 9.65 -1.84 1.64
C ARG A 51 10.59 -1.38 0.53
N TYR A 52 11.86 -1.75 0.64
CA TYR A 52 12.85 -1.54 -0.41
C TYR A 52 13.30 -2.89 -0.96
N VAL A 53 13.03 -3.09 -2.25
CA VAL A 53 13.56 -4.21 -3.03
C VAL A 53 14.14 -3.62 -4.30
N ALA A 54 15.48 -3.62 -4.39
CA ALA A 54 16.19 -2.91 -5.43
C ALA A 54 15.65 -3.21 -6.86
N PRO A 55 15.46 -2.19 -7.70
CA PRO A 55 15.78 -0.78 -7.48
C PRO A 55 14.62 0.09 -6.95
N TYR A 56 13.52 -0.51 -6.44
CA TYR A 56 12.31 0.19 -6.09
C TYR A 56 12.04 0.23 -4.59
N HIS A 57 11.42 1.34 -4.17
CA HIS A 57 10.64 1.40 -2.94
C HIS A 57 9.19 1.06 -3.28
N TYR A 58 8.57 0.21 -2.48
CA TYR A 58 7.18 -0.21 -2.60
C TYR A 58 6.41 0.31 -1.41
N LEU A 59 5.30 1.01 -1.66
CA LEU A 59 4.38 1.50 -0.64
C LEU A 59 3.08 0.72 -0.74
N MET A 60 2.76 -0.04 0.30
CA MET A 60 1.46 -0.66 0.53
C MET A 60 0.61 0.29 1.35
N PHE A 61 -0.67 0.41 1.03
CA PHE A 61 -1.58 1.32 1.74
C PHE A 61 -3.03 0.91 1.58
N GLY A 62 -3.83 1.21 2.61
CA GLY A 62 -5.26 1.04 2.58
C GLY A 62 -5.94 2.09 1.71
N THR A 63 -6.91 1.67 0.91
CA THR A 63 -7.74 2.57 0.10
C THR A 63 -9.13 1.99 -0.11
N HIS A 64 -10.05 2.85 -0.50
CA HIS A 64 -11.40 2.44 -0.83
C HIS A 64 -11.48 1.83 -2.22
N ARG A 65 -12.28 0.80 -2.38
CA ARG A 65 -12.62 0.22 -3.66
C ARG A 65 -14.13 0.03 -3.77
N THR A 66 -14.72 0.66 -4.80
CA THR A 66 -16.06 0.34 -5.26
C THR A 66 -15.91 -0.66 -6.41
N ALA A 67 -16.15 -1.93 -6.17
CA ALA A 67 -16.16 -2.96 -7.19
C ALA A 67 -17.18 -4.03 -6.80
N PRO A 68 -17.81 -4.71 -7.77
CA PRO A 68 -18.65 -5.85 -7.44
C PRO A 68 -17.83 -6.89 -6.68
N PRO A 69 -18.43 -7.60 -5.73
CA PRO A 69 -17.74 -8.65 -4.98
C PRO A 69 -17.23 -9.73 -5.94
N ILE A 70 -16.20 -10.43 -5.52
CA ILE A 70 -15.79 -11.70 -6.08
C ILE A 70 -16.99 -12.65 -5.86
N THR A 71 -17.39 -13.35 -6.85
CA THR A 71 -18.74 -13.89 -7.11
C THR A 71 -19.37 -14.86 -6.10
N ASP A 72 -18.72 -15.20 -5.00
CA ASP A 72 -19.25 -16.19 -4.03
C ASP A 72 -19.50 -15.60 -2.63
N TYR A 73 -19.61 -14.29 -2.54
CA TYR A 73 -19.87 -13.60 -1.28
C TYR A 73 -21.29 -13.12 -1.18
N GLU A 74 -22.04 -13.62 -0.21
CA GLU A 74 -23.32 -13.06 0.27
C GLU A 74 -23.12 -11.72 1.02
N TYR A 75 -22.12 -10.95 0.67
CA TYR A 75 -22.07 -9.59 1.16
C TYR A 75 -22.86 -8.70 0.23
N HIS A 76 -23.95 -8.17 0.73
CA HIS A 76 -24.74 -7.09 0.14
C HIS A 76 -23.88 -5.85 -0.06
N LEU A 77 -23.07 -5.85 -1.10
CA LEU A 77 -22.07 -4.83 -1.29
C LEU A 77 -22.42 -3.89 -2.44
N ASP A 78 -23.42 -3.08 -2.20
CA ASP A 78 -23.37 -1.67 -2.60
C ASP A 78 -22.23 -0.92 -1.87
N SER A 79 -21.41 -1.65 -1.11
CA SER A 79 -20.54 -1.10 -0.11
C SER A 79 -19.12 -0.95 -0.63
N THR A 80 -18.57 0.18 -0.34
CA THR A 80 -17.15 0.48 -0.38
C THR A 80 -16.41 -0.55 0.45
N ARG A 81 -15.43 -1.22 -0.16
CA ARG A 81 -14.48 -2.07 0.54
C ARG A 81 -13.17 -1.33 0.76
N TYR A 82 -12.46 -1.74 1.77
CA TYR A 82 -11.10 -1.28 2.04
C TYR A 82 -10.13 -2.38 1.62
N VAL A 83 -9.25 -2.04 0.70
CA VAL A 83 -8.28 -2.96 0.10
C VAL A 83 -6.88 -2.43 0.29
N THR A 84 -5.89 -3.30 0.22
CA THR A 84 -4.49 -2.87 0.16
C THR A 84 -4.10 -2.65 -1.30
N ALA A 85 -3.77 -1.41 -1.64
CA ALA A 85 -3.17 -1.04 -2.91
C ALA A 85 -1.64 -0.99 -2.79
N LEU A 86 -0.97 -0.98 -3.94
CA LEU A 86 0.48 -0.98 -4.04
C LEU A 86 0.95 0.07 -5.04
N MET A 87 2.00 0.79 -4.68
CA MET A 87 2.74 1.64 -5.63
C MET A 87 4.24 1.45 -5.46
N ARG A 88 5.01 1.78 -6.48
CA ARG A 88 6.48 1.71 -6.44
C ARG A 88 7.14 2.96 -6.98
N SER A 89 8.35 3.25 -6.48
CA SER A 89 9.15 4.39 -6.87
C SER A 89 10.64 4.10 -6.82
N LYS A 90 11.42 4.67 -7.73
CA LYS A 90 12.90 4.64 -7.67
C LYS A 90 13.48 5.84 -6.92
N ASP A 91 12.76 6.95 -6.86
CA ASP A 91 13.23 8.25 -6.39
C ASP A 91 12.45 8.82 -5.19
N LEU A 92 11.37 8.15 -4.76
CA LEU A 92 10.40 8.58 -3.75
C LEU A 92 9.57 9.81 -4.16
N ILE A 93 9.66 10.24 -5.39
CA ILE A 93 8.95 11.40 -5.94
C ILE A 93 7.93 10.93 -6.99
N THR A 94 8.43 10.21 -7.99
CA THR A 94 7.58 9.64 -9.05
C THR A 94 7.20 8.22 -8.68
N TRP A 95 5.93 8.00 -8.50
CA TRP A 95 5.36 6.71 -8.11
C TRP A 95 4.56 6.11 -9.25
N GLU A 96 4.69 4.82 -9.43
CA GLU A 96 3.87 3.99 -10.32
C GLU A 96 2.85 3.24 -9.48
N LEU A 97 1.56 3.51 -9.71
CA LEU A 97 0.46 2.81 -9.05
C LEU A 97 0.18 1.49 -9.77
N SER A 98 0.08 0.40 -9.03
CA SER A 98 -0.38 -0.88 -9.57
C SER A 98 -1.82 -0.76 -10.09
N PRO A 99 -2.22 -1.56 -11.08
CA PRO A 99 -3.57 -1.49 -11.62
C PRO A 99 -4.63 -1.71 -10.53
N THR A 100 -5.56 -0.75 -10.39
CA THR A 100 -6.60 -0.79 -9.34
C THR A 100 -7.55 -1.99 -9.47
N LYS A 101 -7.61 -2.60 -10.64
CA LYS A 101 -8.39 -3.82 -10.87
C LYS A 101 -7.88 -5.00 -10.05
N TYR A 102 -6.58 -5.00 -9.73
CA TYR A 102 -5.92 -6.07 -8.99
C TYR A 102 -5.18 -5.48 -7.79
N PRO A 103 -5.88 -5.16 -6.69
CA PRO A 103 -5.20 -4.71 -5.47
C PRO A 103 -4.29 -5.82 -4.95
N MET A 104 -3.35 -5.46 -4.10
CA MET A 104 -2.45 -6.44 -3.47
C MET A 104 -3.24 -7.41 -2.57
N LEU A 105 -4.22 -6.87 -1.83
CA LEU A 105 -5.16 -7.62 -1.02
C LEU A 105 -6.57 -7.10 -1.26
N ASP A 106 -7.50 -8.02 -1.42
CA ASP A 106 -8.94 -7.80 -1.43
C ASP A 106 -9.58 -8.90 -0.59
N ALA A 107 -10.85 -8.74 -0.23
CA ALA A 107 -11.54 -9.71 0.61
C ALA A 107 -11.54 -11.11 -0.01
N ALA A 108 -11.12 -12.08 0.77
CA ALA A 108 -11.26 -13.51 0.47
C ALA A 108 -12.51 -14.09 1.16
N VAL A 109 -12.93 -15.30 0.79
CA VAL A 109 -14.10 -15.96 1.39
C VAL A 109 -13.99 -16.03 2.92
N GLY A 110 -15.01 -15.54 3.65
CA GLY A 110 -15.03 -15.50 5.12
C GLY A 110 -14.29 -14.30 5.74
N GLU A 111 -13.91 -13.33 4.92
CA GLU A 111 -13.32 -12.07 5.37
C GLU A 111 -14.31 -10.92 5.36
N GLY A 112 -14.02 -9.86 6.11
CA GLY A 112 -14.84 -8.65 6.12
C GLY A 112 -14.51 -7.69 4.99
N ILE A 113 -15.14 -6.52 5.03
CA ILE A 113 -14.95 -5.46 4.04
C ILE A 113 -13.60 -4.76 4.13
N ASN A 114 -12.89 -4.90 5.26
CA ASN A 114 -11.56 -4.34 5.47
C ASN A 114 -10.49 -5.39 5.23
N ASN A 115 -9.51 -5.08 4.37
CA ASN A 115 -8.34 -5.92 4.11
C ASN A 115 -7.13 -4.99 3.92
N THR A 116 -6.67 -4.41 5.02
CA THR A 116 -5.63 -3.38 5.07
C THR A 116 -4.60 -3.65 6.15
N ASP A 117 -3.83 -2.64 6.54
CA ASP A 117 -2.77 -2.73 7.55
C ASP A 117 -1.71 -3.77 7.19
N ALA A 118 -1.45 -3.89 5.89
CA ALA A 118 -0.58 -4.94 5.38
C ALA A 118 0.89 -4.67 5.70
N ASP A 119 1.57 -5.72 6.13
CA ASP A 119 3.02 -5.78 6.20
C ASP A 119 3.55 -7.04 5.52
N LEU A 120 4.78 -6.99 5.03
CA LEU A 120 5.36 -8.01 4.16
C LEU A 120 6.77 -8.35 4.62
N PHE A 121 7.07 -9.64 4.71
CA PHE A 121 8.42 -10.14 4.91
C PHE A 121 8.68 -11.40 4.07
N GLU A 122 9.96 -11.72 3.89
CA GLU A 122 10.37 -12.95 3.21
C GLU A 122 10.98 -13.92 4.22
N TYR A 123 10.60 -15.19 4.13
CA TYR A 123 11.16 -16.25 4.91
C TYR A 123 11.18 -17.56 4.11
N GLN A 124 12.32 -18.22 4.09
CA GLN A 124 12.53 -19.51 3.37
C GLN A 124 12.06 -19.47 1.91
N GLY A 125 12.31 -18.36 1.21
CA GLY A 125 11.99 -18.19 -0.21
C GLY A 125 10.51 -17.94 -0.52
N ASN A 126 9.67 -17.73 0.50
CA ASN A 126 8.28 -17.33 0.33
C ASN A 126 8.05 -15.93 0.90
N ALA A 127 7.16 -15.17 0.26
CA ALA A 127 6.69 -13.90 0.79
C ALA A 127 5.43 -14.11 1.65
N TYR A 128 5.44 -13.52 2.84
CA TYR A 128 4.37 -13.57 3.82
C TYR A 128 3.78 -12.17 3.96
N VAL A 129 2.49 -12.03 3.71
CA VAL A 129 1.77 -10.77 3.85
C VAL A 129 0.83 -10.90 5.04
N TYR A 130 1.16 -10.23 6.13
CA TYR A 130 0.29 -10.10 7.29
C TYR A 130 -0.63 -8.90 7.10
N TYR A 131 -1.92 -9.04 7.39
CA TYR A 131 -2.90 -7.98 7.23
C TYR A 131 -4.07 -8.13 8.22
N ILE A 132 -4.90 -7.10 8.32
CA ILE A 132 -6.12 -7.11 9.12
C ILE A 132 -7.32 -7.23 8.21
N THR A 133 -8.23 -8.15 8.53
CA THR A 133 -9.58 -8.20 7.96
C THR A 133 -10.61 -7.84 9.02
N GLY A 134 -11.78 -7.36 8.61
CA GLY A 134 -12.86 -7.00 9.53
C GLY A 134 -14.00 -6.22 8.88
N ASP A 135 -14.92 -5.74 9.71
CA ASP A 135 -16.07 -4.95 9.26
C ASP A 135 -15.89 -3.43 9.47
N GLN A 136 -14.71 -3.00 9.93
CA GLN A 136 -14.37 -1.61 10.28
C GLN A 136 -15.06 -1.07 11.55
N MET A 137 -15.95 -1.82 12.16
CA MET A 137 -16.81 -1.32 13.24
C MET A 137 -16.74 -2.15 14.51
N THR A 138 -16.96 -3.46 14.38
CA THR A 138 -17.23 -4.32 15.54
C THR A 138 -16.20 -5.43 15.73
N TRP A 139 -15.54 -5.87 14.68
CA TRP A 139 -14.53 -6.92 14.75
C TRP A 139 -13.40 -6.71 13.75
N GLY A 140 -12.24 -7.25 14.11
CA GLY A 140 -11.06 -7.36 13.26
C GLY A 140 -10.28 -8.62 13.62
N ALA A 141 -9.62 -9.19 12.65
CA ALA A 141 -8.78 -10.37 12.81
C ALA A 141 -7.52 -10.28 11.96
N GLY A 142 -6.39 -10.69 12.54
CA GLY A 142 -5.15 -10.86 11.79
C GLY A 142 -5.25 -12.03 10.81
N ARG A 143 -4.72 -11.84 9.62
CA ARG A 143 -4.62 -12.85 8.55
C ARG A 143 -3.20 -12.91 8.02
N LEU A 144 -2.89 -14.02 7.38
CA LEU A 144 -1.61 -14.25 6.72
C LEU A 144 -1.86 -14.82 5.33
N ALA A 145 -1.48 -14.07 4.31
CA ALA A 145 -1.39 -14.58 2.95
C ALA A 145 0.04 -15.01 2.64
N ILE A 146 0.21 -16.09 1.89
CA ILE A 146 1.52 -16.63 1.52
C ILE A 146 1.61 -16.66 -0.01
N TYR A 147 2.64 -16.01 -0.53
CA TYR A 147 3.02 -16.10 -1.93
C TYR A 147 4.19 -17.08 -2.05
N ALA A 148 4.03 -18.12 -2.88
CA ALA A 148 5.07 -19.11 -3.14
C ALA A 148 6.13 -18.50 -4.07
N GLY A 149 7.10 -17.80 -3.51
CA GLY A 149 8.16 -17.06 -4.20
C GLY A 149 8.68 -15.91 -3.36
N SER A 150 9.74 -15.27 -3.83
CA SER A 150 10.40 -14.17 -3.15
C SER A 150 9.49 -12.95 -2.97
N MET A 151 9.86 -12.09 -2.02
CA MET A 151 9.21 -10.77 -1.84
C MET A 151 9.25 -9.95 -3.14
N LYS A 152 10.36 -10.04 -3.88
CA LYS A 152 10.50 -9.35 -5.16
C LYS A 152 9.46 -9.83 -6.18
N GLU A 153 9.32 -11.13 -6.35
CA GLU A 153 8.34 -11.72 -7.28
C GLU A 153 6.91 -11.37 -6.88
N CYS A 154 6.60 -11.45 -5.60
CA CYS A 154 5.31 -11.06 -5.05
C CYS A 154 4.96 -9.60 -5.41
N LEU A 155 5.86 -8.67 -5.12
CA LEU A 155 5.65 -7.24 -5.37
C LEU A 155 5.59 -6.92 -6.88
N GLU A 156 6.50 -7.47 -7.68
CA GLU A 156 6.55 -7.21 -9.13
C GLU A 156 5.37 -7.82 -9.89
N ALA A 157 4.73 -8.88 -9.38
CA ALA A 157 3.54 -9.46 -9.99
C ALA A 157 2.39 -8.44 -10.14
N HIS A 158 2.37 -7.39 -9.31
CA HIS A 158 1.39 -6.30 -9.39
C HIS A 158 1.71 -5.23 -10.44
N PHE A 159 2.84 -5.33 -11.15
CA PHE A 159 3.29 -4.36 -12.17
C PHE A 159 3.54 -5.05 -13.52
N PRO A 160 2.51 -5.64 -14.14
CA PRO A 160 2.67 -6.36 -15.41
C PRO A 160 3.12 -5.41 -16.53
N ALA A 161 4.10 -5.85 -17.31
CA ALA A 161 4.74 -5.02 -18.34
C ALA A 161 3.79 -4.57 -19.47
N ASN A 162 2.71 -5.30 -19.70
CA ASN A 162 1.73 -5.04 -20.75
C ASN A 162 0.59 -4.09 -20.34
N ILE A 163 0.59 -3.60 -19.09
CA ILE A 163 -0.41 -2.65 -18.59
C ILE A 163 0.31 -1.33 -18.26
N PRO A 164 -0.10 -0.21 -18.88
CA PRO A 164 0.46 1.09 -18.51
C PRO A 164 0.15 1.43 -17.05
N MET A 165 1.18 1.76 -16.27
CA MET A 165 1.02 2.20 -14.89
C MET A 165 0.62 3.67 -14.84
N VAL A 166 -0.32 4.00 -13.95
CA VAL A 166 -0.62 5.39 -13.61
C VAL A 166 0.56 5.96 -12.83
N LYS A 167 1.10 7.07 -13.29
CA LYS A 167 2.20 7.77 -12.64
C LYS A 167 1.67 8.92 -11.78
N TYR A 168 2.23 9.04 -10.61
CA TYR A 168 1.90 10.04 -9.63
C TYR A 168 3.15 10.78 -9.15
N ASP A 169 3.10 12.12 -9.11
CA ASP A 169 4.15 12.95 -8.51
C ASP A 169 3.73 13.32 -7.08
N ALA A 170 4.44 12.80 -6.10
CA ALA A 170 4.14 13.00 -4.67
C ALA A 170 4.16 14.48 -4.22
N ARG A 171 4.82 15.37 -4.98
CA ARG A 171 4.91 16.82 -4.70
C ARG A 171 3.69 17.59 -5.17
N LYS A 172 2.80 16.97 -5.95
CA LYS A 172 1.63 17.63 -6.53
C LYS A 172 0.38 17.24 -5.75
N ALA A 173 -0.38 18.25 -5.29
CA ALA A 173 -1.70 18.03 -4.74
C ALA A 173 -2.64 17.43 -5.80
N LYS A 174 -3.52 16.52 -5.39
CA LYS A 174 -4.52 15.79 -6.16
C LYS A 174 -4.00 14.50 -6.79
N PHE A 175 -3.99 13.47 -5.96
CA PHE A 175 -4.12 12.10 -6.42
C PHE A 175 -5.61 11.78 -6.52
N THR A 176 -6.08 11.50 -7.72
CA THR A 176 -7.39 10.87 -7.93
C THR A 176 -7.12 9.45 -8.39
N PHE A 177 -7.61 8.46 -7.64
CA PHE A 177 -7.67 7.10 -8.17
C PHE A 177 -8.43 7.14 -9.50
N PRO A 178 -7.91 6.50 -10.56
CA PRO A 178 -8.64 6.40 -11.80
C PRO A 178 -10.02 5.83 -11.51
N GLN A 179 -11.04 6.68 -11.64
CA GLN A 179 -12.41 6.20 -11.63
C GLN A 179 -12.57 5.32 -12.87
N LYS A 180 -13.26 4.20 -12.73
CA LYS A 180 -13.54 3.28 -13.82
C LYS A 180 -13.99 4.01 -15.09
N ASN A 181 -13.37 3.72 -16.21
CA ASN A 181 -14.06 3.61 -17.49
C ASN A 181 -14.53 2.17 -17.67
#